data_49616c94133acef8fadcecc92ae76972
#
_entry.id   49616c94133acef8fadcecc92ae76972
#
_cell.length_a   1.000
_cell.length_b   1.000
_cell.length_c   1.000
_cell.angle_alpha   90.00
_cell.angle_beta   90.00
_cell.angle_gamma   90.00
#
_symmetry.space_group_name_H-M   'P 1'
#
loop_
_entity.id
_entity.type
_entity.pdbx_description
1 polymer ?
#
loop_
_entity_poly.entity_id
_entity_poly.type
_entity_poly.pdbx_seq_one_letter_code
_entity_poly.pdbx_strand_id
1 'polypeptide(L)'
;MKTYSIREVWQIFVKNIIVIACSTIIIGGLAFVYAKHKQTTTYASERLMTIQHQVNYRYRADAQVNANTAMMPTYAEIVRSSAITDSAQKSLPKHLRKQISKSDFSDAVSAKQKDGTVVLKVKAEAASPAKSTAIVNSTVKAAAEKLPVIDHDVNRVTVFPAAKKSDAVAATHGSVKKYTLAGTALGFILGMAFGFIRTSWKDVA
;
A
#
# COMPACT_ATOMS: atom_id res chain seq x y z
N MET A 1 11.50 -33.39 -36.43
CA MET A 1 11.06 -32.97 -35.10
C MET A 1 10.48 -34.17 -34.38
N LYS A 2 11.06 -34.61 -33.24
CA LYS A 2 10.45 -35.71 -32.43
C LYS A 2 9.18 -35.18 -31.76
N THR A 3 8.05 -35.74 -32.11
CA THR A 3 6.78 -35.48 -31.42
C THR A 3 6.71 -36.35 -30.17
N TYR A 4 6.76 -35.70 -28.99
CA TYR A 4 6.67 -36.43 -27.73
C TYR A 4 5.19 -36.70 -27.39
N SER A 5 4.89 -37.97 -27.10
CA SER A 5 3.59 -38.40 -26.59
C SER A 5 3.42 -37.95 -25.13
N ILE A 6 2.18 -37.69 -24.69
CA ILE A 6 1.84 -37.35 -23.28
C ILE A 6 2.41 -38.40 -22.32
N ARG A 7 2.43 -39.66 -22.74
CA ARG A 7 2.97 -40.79 -21.95
C ARG A 7 4.49 -40.70 -21.76
N GLU A 8 5.22 -40.25 -22.77
CA GLU A 8 6.68 -40.03 -22.69
C GLU A 8 7.02 -38.85 -21.78
N VAL A 9 6.26 -37.77 -21.87
CA VAL A 9 6.41 -36.60 -20.95
C VAL A 9 6.18 -37.03 -19.50
N TRP A 10 5.18 -37.86 -19.23
CA TRP A 10 4.93 -38.41 -17.91
C TRP A 10 6.08 -39.31 -17.40
N GLN A 11 6.62 -40.14 -18.24
CA GLN A 11 7.78 -40.98 -17.87
C GLN A 11 9.02 -40.13 -17.55
N ILE A 12 9.28 -39.08 -18.33
CA ILE A 12 10.38 -38.14 -18.08
C ILE A 12 10.18 -37.42 -16.74
N PHE A 13 8.95 -37.01 -16.44
CA PHE A 13 8.59 -36.38 -15.16
C PHE A 13 8.88 -37.31 -13.99
N VAL A 14 8.38 -38.56 -14.00
CA VAL A 14 8.58 -39.52 -12.91
C VAL A 14 10.06 -39.88 -12.75
N LYS A 15 10.81 -40.06 -13.85
CA LYS A 15 12.24 -40.40 -13.84
C LYS A 15 13.11 -39.27 -13.26
N ASN A 16 12.66 -37.99 -13.37
CA ASN A 16 13.39 -36.82 -12.91
C ASN A 16 12.76 -36.16 -11.69
N ILE A 17 11.81 -36.83 -11.00
CA ILE A 17 11.03 -36.24 -9.90
C ILE A 17 11.91 -35.70 -8.77
N ILE A 18 13.04 -36.36 -8.48
CA ILE A 18 14.00 -35.91 -7.47
C ILE A 18 14.65 -34.58 -7.88
N VAL A 19 15.05 -34.46 -9.15
CA VAL A 19 15.67 -33.22 -9.67
C VAL A 19 14.68 -32.08 -9.65
N ILE A 20 13.44 -32.35 -10.07
CA ILE A 20 12.34 -31.37 -10.03
C ILE A 20 12.05 -30.93 -8.60
N ALA A 21 11.95 -31.88 -7.66
CA ALA A 21 11.72 -31.57 -6.26
C ALA A 21 12.87 -30.76 -5.66
N CYS A 22 14.13 -31.13 -5.90
CA CYS A 22 15.30 -30.38 -5.42
C CYS A 22 15.32 -28.96 -5.98
N SER A 23 15.11 -28.77 -7.28
CA SER A 23 15.08 -27.43 -7.89
C SER A 23 13.95 -26.57 -7.34
N THR A 24 12.76 -27.17 -7.12
CA THR A 24 11.61 -26.50 -6.54
C THR A 24 11.88 -26.02 -5.10
N ILE A 25 12.49 -26.89 -4.28
CA ILE A 25 12.83 -26.58 -2.90
C ILE A 25 13.91 -25.50 -2.83
N ILE A 26 14.95 -25.60 -3.67
CA ILE A 26 16.04 -24.61 -3.68
C ILE A 26 15.53 -23.23 -4.11
N ILE A 27 14.85 -23.16 -5.25
CA ILE A 27 14.37 -21.88 -5.79
C ILE A 27 13.23 -21.30 -4.92
N GLY A 28 12.32 -22.13 -4.45
CA GLY A 28 11.27 -21.75 -3.52
C GLY A 28 11.83 -21.25 -2.18
N GLY A 29 12.86 -21.94 -1.66
CA GLY A 29 13.57 -21.55 -0.44
C GLY A 29 14.31 -20.21 -0.59
N LEU A 30 15.01 -20.00 -1.70
CA LEU A 30 15.65 -18.72 -2.01
C LEU A 30 14.62 -17.59 -2.14
N ALA A 31 13.50 -17.84 -2.82
CA ALA A 31 12.42 -16.88 -2.95
C ALA A 31 11.78 -16.55 -1.59
N PHE A 32 11.64 -17.53 -0.71
CA PHE A 32 11.14 -17.33 0.66
C PHE A 32 12.11 -16.44 1.48
N VAL A 33 13.40 -16.76 1.48
CA VAL A 33 14.42 -15.97 2.19
C VAL A 33 14.45 -14.53 1.66
N TYR A 34 14.46 -14.36 0.34
CA TYR A 34 14.39 -13.06 -0.31
C TYR A 34 13.14 -12.27 0.09
N ALA A 35 11.97 -12.92 0.03
CA ALA A 35 10.71 -12.31 0.39
C ALA A 35 10.66 -11.89 1.86
N LYS A 36 11.20 -12.71 2.75
CA LYS A 36 11.29 -12.41 4.19
C LYS A 36 12.22 -11.24 4.47
N HIS A 37 13.34 -11.16 3.74
CA HIS A 37 14.29 -10.04 3.87
C HIS A 37 13.70 -8.72 3.34
N LYS A 38 12.87 -8.77 2.31
CA LYS A 38 12.17 -7.62 1.72
C LYS A 38 10.91 -7.20 2.50
N GLN A 39 10.46 -8.00 3.45
CA GLN A 39 9.29 -7.70 4.25
C GLN A 39 9.57 -6.50 5.16
N THR A 40 8.81 -5.43 4.97
CA THR A 40 8.90 -4.23 5.81
C THR A 40 7.64 -4.10 6.65
N THR A 41 7.79 -3.90 7.93
CA THR A 41 6.66 -3.57 8.82
C THR A 41 6.59 -2.07 8.95
N THR A 42 5.47 -1.49 8.55
CA THR A 42 5.12 -0.10 8.76
C THR A 42 3.99 0.00 9.78
N TYR A 43 3.82 1.16 10.36
CA TYR A 43 2.74 1.45 11.30
C TYR A 43 1.82 2.48 10.68
N ALA A 44 0.54 2.14 10.62
CA ALA A 44 -0.51 2.99 10.10
C ALA A 44 -1.25 3.66 11.24
N SER A 45 -1.36 4.99 11.19
CA SER A 45 -2.23 5.77 12.06
C SER A 45 -3.28 6.47 11.23
N GLU A 46 -4.51 6.52 11.74
CA GLU A 46 -5.64 7.13 11.03
C GLU A 46 -6.25 8.26 11.88
N ARG A 47 -6.76 9.29 11.20
CA ARG A 47 -7.53 10.36 11.81
C ARG A 47 -8.62 10.81 10.86
N LEU A 48 -9.78 11.10 11.40
CA LEU A 48 -10.95 11.54 10.65
C LEU A 48 -11.10 13.06 10.71
N MET A 49 -11.67 13.62 9.65
CA MET A 49 -12.16 15.00 9.64
C MET A 49 -13.41 15.10 8.78
N THR A 50 -14.27 16.08 9.07
CA THR A 50 -15.42 16.43 8.22
C THR A 50 -15.21 17.78 7.60
N ILE A 51 -15.65 17.93 6.36
CA ILE A 51 -15.60 19.19 5.62
C ILE A 51 -17.04 19.67 5.44
N GLN A 52 -17.33 20.87 5.91
CA GLN A 52 -18.65 21.49 5.84
C GLN A 52 -18.56 22.72 4.94
N HIS A 53 -19.44 22.76 3.94
CA HIS A 53 -19.59 23.91 3.06
C HIS A 53 -20.63 24.88 3.60
N GLN A 54 -20.63 26.10 3.05
CA GLN A 54 -21.66 27.07 3.32
C GLN A 54 -23.02 26.54 2.89
N VAL A 55 -24.03 26.67 3.76
CA VAL A 55 -25.38 26.30 3.44
C VAL A 55 -25.98 27.35 2.51
N ASN A 56 -26.32 26.96 1.30
CA ASN A 56 -27.02 27.82 0.38
C ASN A 56 -28.52 27.50 0.40
N TYR A 57 -29.31 28.32 1.05
CA TYR A 57 -30.76 28.14 1.23
C TYR A 57 -31.56 28.15 -0.09
N ARG A 58 -30.93 28.48 -1.23
CA ARG A 58 -31.57 28.45 -2.56
C ARG A 58 -31.68 27.03 -3.13
N TYR A 59 -30.90 26.10 -2.60
CA TYR A 59 -30.89 24.71 -3.08
C TYR A 59 -31.58 23.79 -2.08
N ARG A 60 -32.16 22.71 -2.61
CA ARG A 60 -32.70 21.63 -1.78
C ARG A 60 -31.58 20.98 -0.96
N ALA A 61 -31.88 20.63 0.28
CA ALA A 61 -30.90 20.06 1.21
C ALA A 61 -30.24 18.76 0.67
N ASP A 62 -31.03 17.92 -0.01
CA ASP A 62 -30.55 16.69 -0.63
C ASP A 62 -29.54 16.96 -1.77
N ALA A 63 -29.83 17.94 -2.63
CA ALA A 63 -28.91 18.34 -3.70
C ALA A 63 -27.58 18.88 -3.13
N GLN A 64 -27.63 19.62 -2.05
CA GLN A 64 -26.44 20.17 -1.40
C GLN A 64 -25.59 19.07 -0.74
N VAL A 65 -26.22 18.11 -0.05
CA VAL A 65 -25.53 16.96 0.53
C VAL A 65 -24.83 16.13 -0.57
N ASN A 66 -25.53 15.89 -1.67
CA ASN A 66 -24.97 15.16 -2.80
C ASN A 66 -23.78 15.91 -3.44
N ALA A 67 -23.88 17.23 -3.63
CA ALA A 67 -22.79 18.04 -4.15
C ALA A 67 -21.57 18.01 -3.20
N ASN A 68 -21.79 18.18 -1.91
CA ASN A 68 -20.72 18.12 -0.91
C ASN A 68 -20.04 16.74 -0.88
N THR A 69 -20.83 15.67 -0.98
CA THR A 69 -20.31 14.30 -1.02
C THR A 69 -19.48 14.05 -2.30
N ALA A 70 -19.93 14.57 -3.44
CA ALA A 70 -19.23 14.46 -4.72
C ALA A 70 -17.87 15.21 -4.72
N MET A 71 -17.72 16.25 -3.91
CA MET A 71 -16.45 17.00 -3.79
C MET A 71 -15.40 16.31 -2.90
N MET A 72 -15.78 15.33 -2.09
CA MET A 72 -14.86 14.69 -1.14
C MET A 72 -13.61 14.06 -1.79
N PRO A 73 -13.67 13.39 -2.95
CA PRO A 73 -12.47 12.91 -3.63
C PRO A 73 -11.48 14.04 -3.98
N THR A 74 -11.98 15.19 -4.40
CA THR A 74 -11.15 16.37 -4.67
C THR A 74 -10.44 16.86 -3.41
N TYR A 75 -11.13 16.92 -2.29
CA TYR A 75 -10.49 17.28 -1.01
C TYR A 75 -9.49 16.23 -0.54
N ALA A 76 -9.71 14.96 -0.84
CA ALA A 76 -8.73 13.93 -0.57
C ALA A 76 -7.42 14.18 -1.33
N GLU A 77 -7.49 14.60 -2.59
CA GLU A 77 -6.30 14.96 -3.39
C GLU A 77 -5.65 16.26 -2.88
N ILE A 78 -6.44 17.27 -2.50
CA ILE A 78 -5.89 18.51 -1.93
C ILE A 78 -5.12 18.21 -0.63
N VAL A 79 -5.65 17.35 0.24
CA VAL A 79 -4.96 16.94 1.49
C VAL A 79 -3.63 16.24 1.22
N ARG A 80 -3.51 15.52 0.11
CA ARG A 80 -2.26 14.85 -0.32
C ARG A 80 -1.31 15.80 -1.05
N SER A 81 -1.77 16.95 -1.49
CA SER A 81 -0.96 17.90 -2.25
C SER A 81 0.17 18.52 -1.42
N SER A 82 1.18 19.06 -2.11
CA SER A 82 2.29 19.75 -1.47
C SER A 82 1.85 20.99 -0.67
N ALA A 83 0.74 21.62 -1.04
CA ALA A 83 0.17 22.76 -0.31
C ALA A 83 -0.15 22.41 1.17
N ILE A 84 -0.61 21.19 1.41
CA ILE A 84 -0.92 20.69 2.75
C ILE A 84 0.29 19.97 3.36
N THR A 85 0.92 19.05 2.63
CA THR A 85 1.99 18.21 3.18
C THR A 85 3.24 18.99 3.57
N ASP A 86 3.60 20.03 2.82
CA ASP A 86 4.72 20.93 3.17
C ASP A 86 4.43 21.71 4.46
N SER A 87 3.20 22.21 4.61
CA SER A 87 2.78 22.92 5.82
C SER A 87 2.75 21.97 7.03
N ALA A 88 2.22 20.76 6.82
CA ALA A 88 2.18 19.72 7.84
C ALA A 88 3.58 19.31 8.30
N GLN A 89 4.52 19.08 7.37
CA GLN A 89 5.90 18.74 7.69
C GLN A 89 6.60 19.83 8.50
N LYS A 90 6.37 21.11 8.15
CA LYS A 90 6.93 22.26 8.90
C LYS A 90 6.42 22.30 10.33
N SER A 91 5.21 21.85 10.60
CA SER A 91 4.60 21.82 11.93
C SER A 91 5.07 20.65 12.81
N LEU A 92 5.80 19.68 12.25
CA LEU A 92 6.38 18.58 13.02
C LEU A 92 7.40 19.08 14.05
N PRO A 93 7.52 18.40 15.20
CA PRO A 93 8.63 18.60 16.13
C PRO A 93 9.99 18.51 15.42
N LYS A 94 10.94 19.38 15.79
CA LYS A 94 12.24 19.50 15.11
C LYS A 94 12.98 18.16 14.93
N HIS A 95 12.91 17.27 15.93
CA HIS A 95 13.58 15.97 15.87
C HIS A 95 12.97 15.01 14.84
N LEU A 96 11.63 15.00 14.66
CA LEU A 96 10.95 14.19 13.65
C LEU A 96 11.14 14.79 12.25
N ARG A 97 11.08 16.12 12.13
CA ARG A 97 11.28 16.82 10.87
C ARG A 97 12.66 16.56 10.24
N LYS A 98 13.71 16.37 11.06
CA LYS A 98 15.05 16.01 10.58
C LYS A 98 15.13 14.54 10.09
N GLN A 99 14.23 13.67 10.55
CA GLN A 99 14.23 12.24 10.24
C GLN A 99 13.29 11.84 9.11
N ILE A 100 12.47 12.76 8.63
CA ILE A 100 11.45 12.49 7.61
C ILE A 100 11.68 13.50 6.48
N SER A 101 12.10 13.00 5.33
CA SER A 101 12.26 13.85 4.15
C SER A 101 10.91 14.37 3.65
N LYS A 102 10.91 15.35 2.74
CA LYS A 102 9.65 15.83 2.13
C LYS A 102 8.94 14.75 1.32
N SER A 103 9.71 13.98 0.55
CA SER A 103 9.17 12.86 -0.23
C SER A 103 8.58 11.80 0.68
N ASP A 104 9.34 11.35 1.71
CA ASP A 104 8.85 10.34 2.64
C ASP A 104 7.58 10.79 3.39
N PHE A 105 7.48 12.09 3.70
CA PHE A 105 6.28 12.64 4.34
C PHE A 105 5.08 12.59 3.39
N SER A 106 5.26 13.04 2.14
CA SER A 106 4.20 13.04 1.13
C SER A 106 3.73 11.61 0.80
N ASP A 107 4.68 10.70 0.61
CA ASP A 107 4.41 9.30 0.29
C ASP A 107 3.74 8.54 1.45
N ALA A 108 4.02 8.96 2.67
CA ALA A 108 3.41 8.39 3.87
C ALA A 108 1.91 8.73 4.01
N VAL A 109 1.44 9.83 3.40
CA VAL A 109 0.08 10.34 3.59
C VAL A 109 -0.86 9.80 2.53
N SER A 110 -1.98 9.27 2.95
CA SER A 110 -3.13 8.95 2.10
C SER A 110 -4.41 9.51 2.69
N ALA A 111 -5.31 9.95 1.81
CA ALA A 111 -6.61 10.44 2.21
C ALA A 111 -7.69 9.78 1.34
N LYS A 112 -8.79 9.38 1.96
CA LYS A 112 -9.93 8.77 1.28
C LYS A 112 -11.23 9.21 1.92
N GLN A 113 -12.24 9.43 1.10
CA GLN A 113 -13.60 9.60 1.57
C GLN A 113 -14.09 8.31 2.24
N LYS A 114 -14.84 8.42 3.32
CA LYS A 114 -15.65 7.32 3.83
C LYS A 114 -16.94 7.28 3.00
N ASP A 115 -17.15 6.15 2.34
CA ASP A 115 -18.17 5.96 1.31
C ASP A 115 -19.53 6.60 1.67
N GLY A 116 -20.03 7.43 0.74
CA GLY A 116 -21.33 8.11 0.89
C GLY A 116 -21.42 9.19 1.98
N THR A 117 -20.29 9.63 2.54
CA THR A 117 -20.27 10.60 3.64
C THR A 117 -19.39 11.81 3.33
N VAL A 118 -19.58 12.89 4.10
CA VAL A 118 -18.68 14.07 4.10
C VAL A 118 -17.47 13.89 5.03
N VAL A 119 -17.17 12.65 5.41
CA VAL A 119 -16.05 12.31 6.29
C VAL A 119 -14.86 11.93 5.44
N LEU A 120 -13.74 12.58 5.67
CA LEU A 120 -12.45 12.25 5.09
C LEU A 120 -11.61 11.49 6.13
N LYS A 121 -11.13 10.30 5.73
CA LYS A 121 -10.17 9.50 6.49
C LYS A 121 -8.78 9.83 5.97
N VAL A 122 -7.95 10.41 6.82
CA VAL A 122 -6.53 10.62 6.58
C VAL A 122 -5.75 9.52 7.29
N LYS A 123 -4.87 8.85 6.56
CA LYS A 123 -4.02 7.77 7.05
C LYS A 123 -2.57 8.14 6.79
N ALA A 124 -1.70 7.86 7.74
CA ALA A 124 -0.26 7.97 7.54
C ALA A 124 0.43 6.65 7.89
N GLU A 125 1.36 6.23 7.03
CA GLU A 125 2.17 5.03 7.24
C GLU A 125 3.64 5.43 7.42
N ALA A 126 4.29 4.89 8.47
CA ALA A 126 5.69 5.17 8.76
C ALA A 126 6.37 4.01 9.48
N ALA A 127 7.69 4.05 9.59
CA ALA A 127 8.51 3.00 10.21
C ALA A 127 8.27 2.84 11.73
N SER A 128 7.54 3.75 12.37
CA SER A 128 7.23 3.64 13.80
C SER A 128 5.87 4.29 14.13
N PRO A 129 5.19 3.83 15.22
CA PRO A 129 3.95 4.42 15.70
C PRO A 129 4.06 5.92 15.98
N ALA A 130 5.20 6.36 16.50
CA ALA A 130 5.42 7.78 16.81
C ALA A 130 5.46 8.64 15.53
N LYS A 131 6.10 8.14 14.46
CA LYS A 131 6.19 8.85 13.18
C LYS A 131 4.84 8.89 12.48
N SER A 132 4.14 7.77 12.34
CA SER A 132 2.84 7.70 11.68
C SER A 132 1.79 8.59 12.38
N THR A 133 1.76 8.55 13.72
CA THR A 133 0.85 9.39 14.52
C THR A 133 1.17 10.89 14.39
N ALA A 134 2.44 11.25 14.38
CA ALA A 134 2.85 12.64 14.21
C ALA A 134 2.50 13.16 12.80
N ILE A 135 2.75 12.35 11.76
CA ILE A 135 2.43 12.70 10.37
C ILE A 135 0.93 12.91 10.21
N VAL A 136 0.09 11.95 10.62
CA VAL A 136 -1.35 12.05 10.43
C VAL A 136 -1.95 13.25 11.19
N ASN A 137 -1.49 13.49 12.42
CA ASN A 137 -1.98 14.60 13.23
C ASN A 137 -1.57 15.96 12.65
N SER A 138 -0.33 16.10 12.18
CA SER A 138 0.12 17.34 11.53
C SER A 138 -0.57 17.57 10.19
N THR A 139 -0.81 16.53 9.40
CA THR A 139 -1.52 16.63 8.12
C THR A 139 -2.96 17.10 8.32
N VAL A 140 -3.70 16.47 9.24
CA VAL A 140 -5.09 16.86 9.49
C VAL A 140 -5.18 18.27 10.06
N LYS A 141 -4.23 18.68 10.92
CA LYS A 141 -4.16 20.07 11.41
C LYS A 141 -3.90 21.06 10.28
N ALA A 142 -2.90 20.80 9.44
CA ALA A 142 -2.59 21.65 8.29
C ALA A 142 -3.75 21.71 7.28
N ALA A 143 -4.44 20.59 7.05
CA ALA A 143 -5.63 20.54 6.20
C ALA A 143 -6.76 21.43 6.79
N ALA A 144 -7.02 21.34 8.08
CA ALA A 144 -8.04 22.16 8.73
C ALA A 144 -7.75 23.66 8.63
N GLU A 145 -6.49 24.05 8.67
CA GLU A 145 -6.05 25.46 8.55
C GLU A 145 -6.05 25.97 7.10
N LYS A 146 -5.68 25.09 6.15
CA LYS A 146 -5.47 25.50 4.76
C LYS A 146 -6.68 25.31 3.84
N LEU A 147 -7.51 24.30 4.07
CA LEU A 147 -8.66 24.03 3.20
C LEU A 147 -9.59 25.24 3.06
N PRO A 148 -9.99 25.96 4.14
CA PRO A 148 -10.83 27.17 4.01
C PRO A 148 -10.14 28.34 3.27
N VAL A 149 -8.82 28.32 3.17
CA VAL A 149 -8.05 29.32 2.43
C VAL A 149 -7.93 28.94 0.95
N ILE A 150 -7.84 27.65 0.66
CA ILE A 150 -7.76 27.12 -0.71
C ILE A 150 -9.12 27.16 -1.40
N ASP A 151 -10.15 26.81 -0.65
CA ASP A 151 -11.53 26.78 -1.12
C ASP A 151 -12.42 27.59 -0.17
N HIS A 152 -12.87 28.74 -0.62
CA HIS A 152 -13.66 29.69 0.16
C HIS A 152 -15.11 29.19 0.44
N ASP A 153 -15.56 28.16 -0.30
CA ASP A 153 -16.86 27.52 -0.04
C ASP A 153 -16.80 26.59 1.18
N VAL A 154 -15.61 26.22 1.63
CA VAL A 154 -15.40 25.46 2.87
C VAL A 154 -15.58 26.38 4.07
N ASN A 155 -16.73 26.23 4.72
CA ASN A 155 -17.06 27.03 5.91
C ASN A 155 -16.30 26.54 7.16
N ARG A 156 -16.26 25.22 7.36
CA ARG A 156 -15.63 24.63 8.56
C ARG A 156 -15.05 23.25 8.26
N VAL A 157 -13.86 23.01 8.79
CA VAL A 157 -13.28 21.68 8.88
C VAL A 157 -13.31 21.24 10.35
N THR A 158 -14.12 20.24 10.66
CA THR A 158 -14.19 19.67 12.01
C THR A 158 -13.25 18.47 12.09
N VAL A 159 -12.31 18.54 13.02
CA VAL A 159 -11.27 17.52 13.20
C VAL A 159 -11.64 16.62 14.38
N PHE A 160 -11.60 15.32 14.17
CA PHE A 160 -11.82 14.34 15.23
C PHE A 160 -10.61 14.25 16.18
N PRO A 161 -10.74 13.58 17.34
CA PRO A 161 -9.66 13.45 18.30
C PRO A 161 -8.34 13.02 17.66
N ALA A 162 -7.24 13.49 18.21
CA ALA A 162 -5.91 13.17 17.69
C ALA A 162 -5.62 11.66 17.80
N ALA A 163 -5.02 11.12 16.76
CA ALA A 163 -4.54 9.75 16.77
C ALA A 163 -3.50 9.58 17.88
N LYS A 164 -3.53 8.43 18.58
CA LYS A 164 -2.57 8.08 19.62
C LYS A 164 -1.59 7.03 19.10
N LYS A 165 -0.41 6.97 19.69
CA LYS A 165 0.60 5.95 19.34
C LYS A 165 0.10 4.53 19.61
N SER A 166 -0.76 4.35 20.62
CA SER A 166 -1.40 3.09 20.96
C SER A 166 -2.34 2.56 19.86
N ASP A 167 -2.90 3.46 19.05
CA ASP A 167 -3.90 3.14 18.05
C ASP A 167 -3.26 2.83 16.69
N ALA A 168 -1.93 2.96 16.60
CA ALA A 168 -1.20 2.67 15.38
C ALA A 168 -1.18 1.15 15.10
N VAL A 169 -1.70 0.76 13.94
CA VAL A 169 -1.79 -0.63 13.51
C VAL A 169 -0.55 -1.01 12.70
N ALA A 170 0.08 -2.11 13.04
CA ALA A 170 1.18 -2.65 12.23
C ALA A 170 0.64 -3.15 10.89
N ALA A 171 1.17 -2.62 9.80
CA ALA A 171 0.89 -3.04 8.44
C ALA A 171 2.16 -3.67 7.85
N THR A 172 2.08 -4.92 7.48
CA THR A 172 3.21 -5.63 6.88
C THR A 172 3.09 -5.60 5.37
N HIS A 173 4.02 -4.92 4.72
CA HIS A 173 4.13 -4.87 3.27
C HIS A 173 5.09 -5.93 2.76
N GLY A 174 4.72 -6.57 1.65
CA GLY A 174 5.45 -7.69 1.07
C GLY A 174 4.82 -9.03 1.45
N SER A 175 4.05 -9.59 0.54
CA SER A 175 3.44 -10.91 0.77
C SER A 175 4.47 -12.02 0.55
N VAL A 176 5.09 -12.49 1.62
CA VAL A 176 5.99 -13.65 1.58
C VAL A 176 5.33 -14.83 0.85
N LYS A 177 4.04 -15.08 1.11
CA LYS A 177 3.28 -16.15 0.45
C LYS A 177 3.27 -16.04 -1.07
N LYS A 178 3.05 -14.82 -1.63
CA LYS A 178 3.02 -14.61 -3.08
C LYS A 178 4.38 -14.84 -3.71
N TYR A 179 5.45 -14.31 -3.13
CA TYR A 179 6.81 -14.49 -3.66
C TYR A 179 7.29 -15.95 -3.54
N THR A 180 6.98 -16.62 -2.43
CA THR A 180 7.32 -18.03 -2.26
C THR A 180 6.57 -18.90 -3.28
N LEU A 181 5.27 -18.65 -3.47
CA LEU A 181 4.48 -19.37 -4.47
C LEU A 181 5.02 -19.17 -5.89
N ALA A 182 5.36 -17.93 -6.25
CA ALA A 182 5.98 -17.63 -7.55
C ALA A 182 7.34 -18.33 -7.71
N GLY A 183 8.17 -18.31 -6.66
CA GLY A 183 9.46 -18.99 -6.65
C GLY A 183 9.34 -20.51 -6.77
N THR A 184 8.39 -21.14 -6.08
CA THR A 184 8.14 -22.57 -6.19
C THR A 184 7.63 -22.94 -7.59
N ALA A 185 6.74 -22.16 -8.19
CA ALA A 185 6.27 -22.37 -9.55
C ALA A 185 7.42 -22.27 -10.57
N LEU A 186 8.27 -21.26 -10.44
CA LEU A 186 9.47 -21.11 -11.28
C LEU A 186 10.45 -22.28 -11.09
N GLY A 187 10.69 -22.69 -9.85
CA GLY A 187 11.56 -23.84 -9.55
C GLY A 187 11.05 -25.13 -10.16
N PHE A 188 9.75 -25.34 -10.15
CA PHE A 188 9.10 -26.47 -10.79
C PHE A 188 9.30 -26.48 -12.32
N ILE A 189 9.04 -25.34 -12.98
CA ILE A 189 9.21 -25.20 -14.44
C ILE A 189 10.67 -25.41 -14.84
N LEU A 190 11.62 -24.81 -14.13
CA LEU A 190 13.04 -24.96 -14.41
C LEU A 190 13.52 -26.41 -14.15
N GLY A 191 13.01 -27.03 -13.09
CA GLY A 191 13.28 -28.45 -12.81
C GLY A 191 12.78 -29.39 -13.89
N MET A 192 11.59 -29.13 -14.42
CA MET A 192 11.04 -29.88 -15.57
C MET A 192 11.90 -29.67 -16.83
N ALA A 193 12.24 -28.42 -17.15
CA ALA A 193 13.08 -28.11 -18.32
C ALA A 193 14.44 -28.80 -18.23
N PHE A 194 15.09 -28.75 -17.07
CA PHE A 194 16.38 -29.40 -16.84
C PHE A 194 16.28 -30.94 -16.91
N GLY A 195 15.23 -31.51 -16.31
CA GLY A 195 14.96 -32.96 -16.41
C GLY A 195 14.75 -33.42 -17.85
N PHE A 196 14.04 -32.61 -18.64
CA PHE A 196 13.79 -32.88 -20.04
C PHE A 196 15.11 -32.85 -20.87
N ILE A 197 15.94 -31.81 -20.71
CA ILE A 197 17.23 -31.67 -21.37
C ILE A 197 18.15 -32.86 -21.04
N ARG A 198 18.25 -33.23 -19.75
CA ARG A 198 19.07 -34.33 -19.28
C ARG A 198 18.66 -35.68 -19.89
N THR A 199 17.36 -35.92 -20.00
CA THR A 199 16.85 -37.16 -20.58
C THR A 199 17.06 -37.19 -22.10
N SER A 200 16.81 -36.06 -22.80
CA SER A 200 16.99 -35.95 -24.23
C SER A 200 18.46 -36.12 -24.66
N TRP A 201 19.42 -35.67 -23.84
CA TRP A 201 20.85 -35.83 -24.11
C TRP A 201 21.33 -37.29 -23.94
N LYS A 202 20.72 -38.04 -22.99
CA LYS A 202 21.04 -39.47 -22.81
C LYS A 202 20.53 -40.37 -23.94
N ASP A 203 19.49 -39.92 -24.65
CA ASP A 203 18.90 -40.68 -25.77
C ASP A 203 19.61 -40.35 -27.11
N VAL A 204 20.58 -39.43 -27.12
CA VAL A 204 21.38 -39.02 -28.30
C VAL A 204 22.84 -39.49 -28.21
N ALA A 205 23.31 -39.86 -27.03
CA ALA A 205 24.65 -40.44 -26.81
C ALA A 205 24.59 -41.96 -26.73
#